data_4a355cfe86287fcd1cb79acabb5fc97f
#
_entry.id   4a355cfe86287fcd1cb79acabb5fc97f
#
_cell.length_a   1.000
_cell.length_b   1.000
_cell.length_c   1.000
_cell.angle_alpha   90.00
_cell.angle_beta   90.00
_cell.angle_gamma   90.00
#
_symmetry.space_group_name_H-M   'P 1'
#
loop_
_entity.id
_entity.type
_entity.pdbx_description
1 polymer ?
#
loop_
_entity_poly.entity_id
_entity_poly.type
_entity_poly.pdbx_seq_one_letter_code
_entity_poly.pdbx_strand_id
1 'polypeptide(L)'
;MSSAIQTALICVSLNLVFVPLSQAQALKVENAAIQDKFIVVKTVEAPSDGWLVAHRAENGQAGEIIGFMMVKTGSNQEVQIPLAGTLEPGAGIVLMLHGDAGTMGSFDEAEDKPVMEGDKPVMVEVKVE
;
A
#
# COMPACT_ATOMS: atom_id res chain seq x y z
N MET A 1 11.55 -34.80 -40.25
CA MET A 1 11.10 -34.62 -39.98
C MET A 1 10.65 -34.46 -38.86
N SER A 2 10.49 -34.23 -38.56
CA SER A 2 10.14 -34.04 -37.83
C SER A 2 10.16 -33.66 -36.79
N SER A 3 10.19 -33.53 -36.57
CA SER A 3 10.24 -33.27 -35.77
C SER A 3 10.26 -32.47 -35.02
N ALA A 4 10.38 -32.11 -35.06
CA ALA A 4 10.60 -31.40 -34.49
C ALA A 4 9.82 -30.82 -33.79
N ILE A 5 9.60 -30.65 -33.72
CA ILE A 5 8.98 -30.22 -33.30
C ILE A 5 8.76 -30.06 -32.16
N GLN A 6 8.73 -30.08 -31.84
CA GLN A 6 8.40 -29.93 -30.94
C GLN A 6 8.72 -29.54 -30.12
N THR A 7 8.87 -29.32 -30.03
CA THR A 7 9.19 -29.03 -29.30
C THR A 7 9.02 -28.17 -28.69
N ALA A 8 9.07 -27.72 -28.77
CA ALA A 8 9.05 -26.89 -28.35
C ALA A 8 8.30 -26.43 -27.49
N LEU A 9 8.07 -26.23 -27.44
CA LEU A 9 7.35 -25.80 -26.85
C LEU A 9 7.28 -25.79 -25.68
N ILE A 10 7.22 -25.98 -25.44
CA ILE A 10 7.01 -26.28 -24.33
C ILE A 10 7.48 -25.55 -23.38
N CYS A 11 8.35 -25.43 -23.38
CA CYS A 11 8.97 -24.74 -22.46
C CYS A 11 8.40 -23.60 -22.12
N VAL A 12 8.00 -23.10 -22.92
CA VAL A 12 7.37 -22.01 -22.78
C VAL A 12 6.70 -21.84 -21.64
N SER A 13 5.88 -22.47 -21.53
CA SER A 13 4.95 -22.30 -20.58
C SER A 13 5.46 -22.02 -19.30
N LEU A 14 6.49 -22.49 -18.96
CA LEU A 14 6.87 -22.33 -17.71
C LEU A 14 7.15 -21.04 -17.24
N ASN A 15 7.64 -20.28 -17.94
CA ASN A 15 8.07 -19.04 -17.48
C ASN A 15 7.14 -18.25 -16.78
N LEU A 16 6.01 -18.28 -17.12
CA LEU A 16 5.10 -17.38 -16.59
C LEU A 16 4.94 -17.49 -15.19
N VAL A 17 5.18 -18.54 -14.72
CA VAL A 17 4.88 -18.76 -13.41
C VAL A 17 5.41 -17.90 -12.38
N PHE A 18 6.51 -17.40 -12.47
CA PHE A 18 7.05 -16.69 -11.40
C PHE A 18 6.67 -15.33 -11.22
N VAL A 19 6.37 -14.71 -12.21
CA VAL A 19 6.11 -13.31 -12.15
C VAL A 19 5.18 -12.88 -11.06
N PRO A 20 4.10 -13.51 -10.85
CA PRO A 20 3.12 -13.05 -9.89
C PRO A 20 3.62 -12.86 -8.49
N LEU A 21 4.66 -13.56 -8.14
CA LEU A 21 5.12 -13.49 -6.79
C LEU A 21 5.59 -12.14 -6.35
N SER A 22 6.26 -11.43 -7.21
CA SER A 22 6.79 -10.16 -6.80
C SER A 22 5.67 -9.16 -6.56
N GLN A 23 4.55 -9.34 -7.23
CA GLN A 23 3.48 -8.39 -7.06
C GLN A 23 2.72 -8.54 -5.76
N ALA A 24 2.83 -9.69 -5.14
CA ALA A 24 2.15 -9.92 -3.90
C ALA A 24 2.72 -9.06 -2.77
N GLN A 25 3.88 -8.44 -3.02
CA GLN A 25 4.51 -7.64 -2.00
C GLN A 25 4.05 -6.18 -2.01
N ALA A 26 3.31 -5.78 -3.00
CA ALA A 26 2.96 -4.38 -3.13
C ALA A 26 1.75 -3.99 -2.27
N LEU A 27 1.78 -2.77 -1.77
CA LEU A 27 0.63 -2.19 -1.11
C LEU A 27 -0.39 -1.79 -2.17
N LYS A 28 -1.63 -2.22 -2.02
CA LYS A 28 -2.68 -1.88 -2.97
C LYS A 28 -3.86 -1.28 -2.23
N VAL A 29 -4.39 -0.20 -2.77
CA VAL A 29 -5.57 0.44 -2.17
C VAL A 29 -6.60 0.72 -3.25
N GLU A 30 -7.86 0.70 -2.87
CA GLU A 30 -8.97 1.02 -3.77
C GLU A 30 -9.85 2.07 -3.14
N ASN A 31 -10.20 3.08 -3.93
CA ASN A 31 -11.21 4.06 -3.57
C ASN A 31 -11.06 4.70 -2.19
N ALA A 32 -10.33 5.77 -2.15
CA ALA A 32 -10.20 6.56 -0.93
C ALA A 32 -11.17 7.73 -1.03
N ALA A 33 -11.93 7.96 0.01
CA ALA A 33 -12.91 9.05 0.05
C ALA A 33 -12.94 9.68 1.43
N ILE A 34 -13.35 10.94 1.49
CA ILE A 34 -13.49 11.62 2.76
C ILE A 34 -14.93 11.44 3.23
N GLN A 35 -15.10 10.91 4.43
CA GLN A 35 -16.42 10.79 5.04
C GLN A 35 -16.31 11.32 6.47
N ASP A 36 -17.01 12.40 6.72
CA ASP A 36 -16.94 13.10 8.01
C ASP A 36 -15.49 13.46 8.30
N LYS A 37 -14.91 12.96 9.36
CA LYS A 37 -13.53 13.26 9.71
C LYS A 37 -12.63 12.07 9.49
N PHE A 38 -12.97 11.26 8.50
CA PHE A 38 -12.18 10.06 8.20
C PHE A 38 -11.84 10.02 6.72
N ILE A 39 -10.68 9.47 6.43
CA ILE A 39 -10.38 9.01 5.08
C ILE A 39 -10.77 7.55 5.09
N VAL A 40 -11.74 7.18 4.28
CA VAL A 40 -12.22 5.81 4.21
C VAL A 40 -11.67 5.16 2.95
N VAL A 41 -10.90 4.10 3.12
CA VAL A 41 -10.35 3.37 2.00
C VAL A 41 -11.09 2.05 1.91
N LYS A 42 -11.72 1.81 0.76
CA LYS A 42 -12.58 0.66 0.62
C LYS A 42 -11.83 -0.65 0.81
N THR A 43 -10.69 -0.80 0.22
CA THR A 43 -9.90 -2.01 0.34
C THR A 43 -8.42 -1.66 0.41
N VAL A 44 -7.72 -2.26 1.36
CA VAL A 44 -6.28 -2.10 1.47
C VAL A 44 -5.68 -3.48 1.54
N GLU A 45 -4.80 -3.81 0.60
CA GLU A 45 -4.04 -5.05 0.67
C GLU A 45 -2.64 -4.73 1.10
N ALA A 46 -2.27 -5.20 2.27
CA ALA A 46 -0.99 -4.88 2.87
C ALA A 46 -0.06 -6.09 2.86
N PRO A 47 1.20 -5.88 2.51
CA PRO A 47 2.17 -6.98 2.48
C PRO A 47 2.59 -7.44 3.87
N SER A 48 2.36 -6.61 4.89
CA SER A 48 2.71 -6.97 6.25
C SER A 48 1.84 -6.20 7.21
N ASP A 49 1.80 -6.64 8.47
CA ASP A 49 1.09 -5.91 9.51
C ASP A 49 1.82 -4.60 9.77
N GLY A 50 1.08 -3.58 10.15
CA GLY A 50 1.68 -2.31 10.49
C GLY A 50 0.66 -1.19 10.48
N TRP A 51 1.16 0.03 10.29
CA TRP A 51 0.33 1.22 10.26
C TRP A 51 0.22 1.74 8.83
N LEU A 52 -1.00 1.98 8.40
CA LEU A 52 -1.21 2.67 7.13
C LEU A 52 -1.26 4.15 7.47
N VAL A 53 -0.25 4.89 7.05
CA VAL A 53 -0.08 6.29 7.42
C VAL A 53 -0.42 7.15 6.22
N ALA A 54 -1.32 8.10 6.42
CA ALA A 54 -1.70 9.02 5.36
C ALA A 54 -0.90 10.30 5.47
N HIS A 55 -0.25 10.67 4.39
CA HIS A 55 0.51 11.91 4.29
C HIS A 55 -0.14 12.79 3.24
N ARG A 56 -0.03 14.10 3.39
CA ARG A 56 -0.41 15.01 2.32
C ARG A 56 0.57 14.79 1.18
N ALA A 57 0.08 14.71 -0.03
CA ALA A 57 0.98 14.59 -1.17
C ALA A 57 1.53 15.97 -1.50
N GLU A 58 2.85 16.08 -1.59
CA GLU A 58 3.52 17.31 -1.93
C GLU A 58 4.46 17.02 -3.08
N ASN A 59 4.08 17.42 -4.28
CA ASN A 59 4.88 17.18 -5.47
C ASN A 59 5.20 15.70 -5.67
N GLY A 60 4.19 14.85 -5.42
CA GLY A 60 4.36 13.41 -5.60
C GLY A 60 5.07 12.73 -4.46
N GLN A 61 5.38 13.44 -3.40
CA GLN A 61 6.10 12.88 -2.26
C GLN A 61 5.26 12.98 -1.00
N ALA A 62 5.60 12.16 -0.02
CA ALA A 62 4.89 12.15 1.25
C ALA A 62 5.25 13.40 2.05
N GLY A 63 4.26 14.20 2.36
CA GLY A 63 4.43 15.39 3.19
C GLY A 63 4.04 15.12 4.62
N GLU A 64 3.31 16.05 5.23
CA GLU A 64 2.96 15.89 6.63
C GLU A 64 1.99 14.74 6.85
N ILE A 65 2.08 14.11 8.01
CA ILE A 65 1.20 13.01 8.38
C ILE A 65 -0.14 13.61 8.80
N ILE A 66 -1.22 13.13 8.18
CA ILE A 66 -2.55 13.61 8.48
C ILE A 66 -3.46 12.54 9.07
N GLY A 67 -2.96 11.35 9.27
CA GLY A 67 -3.72 10.29 9.93
C GLY A 67 -3.02 8.95 9.80
N PHE A 68 -3.46 8.00 10.59
CA PHE A 68 -2.92 6.65 10.52
C PHE A 68 -3.92 5.66 11.10
N MET A 69 -3.81 4.41 10.69
CA MET A 69 -4.68 3.34 11.17
C MET A 69 -3.95 2.01 11.00
N MET A 70 -4.11 1.13 11.97
CA MET A 70 -3.48 -0.18 11.93
C MET A 70 -4.10 -1.02 10.82
N VAL A 71 -3.29 -1.76 10.11
CA VAL A 71 -3.74 -2.72 9.10
C VAL A 71 -3.01 -4.04 9.31
N LYS A 72 -3.61 -5.10 8.79
CA LYS A 72 -3.03 -6.44 8.91
C LYS A 72 -2.62 -6.94 7.55
N THR A 73 -1.72 -7.89 7.54
CA THR A 73 -1.29 -8.54 6.29
C THR A 73 -2.53 -9.07 5.57
N GLY A 74 -2.59 -8.82 4.29
CA GLY A 74 -3.70 -9.28 3.47
C GLY A 74 -4.72 -8.19 3.24
N SER A 75 -5.96 -8.59 3.09
CA SER A 75 -7.03 -7.67 2.70
C SER A 75 -7.70 -7.05 3.91
N ASN A 76 -7.78 -5.72 3.92
CA ASN A 76 -8.46 -4.96 4.96
C ASN A 76 -9.59 -4.20 4.29
N GLN A 77 -10.81 -4.30 4.82
CA GLN A 77 -11.98 -3.68 4.22
C GLN A 77 -12.43 -2.47 5.01
N GLU A 78 -12.83 -1.42 4.30
CA GLU A 78 -13.37 -0.21 4.94
C GLU A 78 -12.45 0.33 6.02
N VAL A 79 -11.22 0.60 5.64
CA VAL A 79 -10.23 1.14 6.58
C VAL A 79 -10.54 2.60 6.80
N GLN A 80 -10.80 2.99 8.03
CA GLN A 80 -11.15 4.37 8.37
C GLN A 80 -9.98 5.01 9.08
N ILE A 81 -9.34 5.95 8.41
CA ILE A 81 -8.18 6.65 8.96
C ILE A 81 -8.67 7.97 9.53
N PRO A 82 -8.54 8.18 10.85
CA PRO A 82 -8.97 9.46 11.43
C PRO A 82 -8.13 10.60 10.83
N LEU A 83 -8.82 11.63 10.35
CA LEU A 83 -8.14 12.72 9.65
C LEU A 83 -7.83 13.84 10.63
N ALA A 84 -6.57 14.21 10.69
CA ALA A 84 -6.14 15.34 11.49
C ALA A 84 -6.12 16.55 10.57
N GLY A 85 -6.94 17.51 10.84
CA GLY A 85 -7.03 18.71 10.01
C GLY A 85 -8.08 18.55 8.93
N THR A 86 -7.90 19.24 7.82
CA THR A 86 -8.87 19.23 6.74
C THR A 86 -8.21 18.78 5.45
N LEU A 87 -9.02 18.20 4.58
CA LEU A 87 -8.56 17.71 3.30
C LEU A 87 -9.70 17.93 2.31
N GLU A 88 -9.39 18.53 1.16
CA GLU A 88 -10.41 18.81 0.17
C GLU A 88 -10.63 17.64 -0.77
N PRO A 89 -11.84 17.40 -1.24
CA PRO A 89 -12.06 16.38 -2.25
C PRO A 89 -11.19 16.66 -3.47
N GLY A 90 -10.60 15.62 -4.00
CA GLY A 90 -9.67 15.75 -5.12
C GLY A 90 -8.22 15.92 -4.70
N ALA A 91 -7.99 16.10 -3.39
CA ALA A 91 -6.62 16.26 -2.92
C ALA A 91 -5.85 14.95 -3.05
N GLY A 92 -4.55 15.06 -3.24
CA GLY A 92 -3.70 13.88 -3.27
C GLY A 92 -3.20 13.53 -1.90
N ILE A 93 -3.13 12.25 -1.62
CA ILE A 93 -2.49 11.76 -0.40
C ILE A 93 -1.56 10.63 -0.77
N VAL A 94 -0.56 10.43 0.08
CA VAL A 94 0.33 9.29 -0.03
C VAL A 94 0.04 8.37 1.14
N LEU A 95 -0.34 7.14 0.84
CA LEU A 95 -0.56 6.14 1.88
C LEU A 95 0.69 5.28 1.94
N MET A 96 1.30 5.24 3.11
CA MET A 96 2.57 4.57 3.30
C MET A 96 2.44 3.57 4.43
N LEU A 97 3.03 2.40 4.25
CA LEU A 97 3.00 1.38 5.28
C LEU A 97 4.19 1.55 6.21
N HIS A 98 3.93 1.65 7.50
CA HIS A 98 4.97 1.72 8.53
C HIS A 98 4.86 0.49 9.40
N GLY A 99 5.99 0.00 9.90
CA GLY A 99 5.97 -1.10 10.84
C GLY A 99 5.52 -0.63 12.22
N ASP A 100 5.25 -1.57 13.11
CA ASP A 100 4.87 -1.25 14.49
C ASP A 100 6.02 -1.76 15.38
N ALA A 101 7.10 -1.01 15.40
CA ALA A 101 8.33 -1.43 16.07
C ALA A 101 8.46 -0.89 17.48
N GLY A 102 7.79 0.20 17.78
CA GLY A 102 7.84 0.78 19.11
C GLY A 102 6.87 0.11 20.06
N THR A 103 6.09 0.91 20.76
CA THR A 103 5.08 0.35 21.65
C THR A 103 3.96 -0.24 20.80
N MET A 104 3.71 -1.52 20.97
CA MET A 104 2.72 -2.21 20.16
C MET A 104 1.35 -1.55 20.29
N GLY A 105 0.71 -1.32 19.16
CA GLY A 105 -0.60 -0.70 19.13
C GLY A 105 -0.59 0.81 19.27
N SER A 106 0.58 1.44 19.27
CA SER A 106 0.69 2.87 19.37
C SER A 106 1.66 3.36 18.30
N PHE A 107 1.24 4.30 17.47
CA PHE A 107 2.08 4.79 16.39
C PHE A 107 3.04 5.86 16.89
N ASP A 108 4.30 5.68 16.57
CA ASP A 108 5.34 6.65 16.90
C ASP A 108 6.23 6.82 15.68
N GLU A 109 6.17 7.97 15.05
CA GLU A 109 6.88 8.21 13.80
C GLU A 109 8.38 7.96 13.93
N ALA A 110 8.95 8.19 15.09
CA ALA A 110 10.39 8.00 15.27
C ALA A 110 10.79 6.53 15.31
N GLU A 111 9.92 5.67 15.80
CA GLU A 111 10.22 4.25 15.92
C GLU A 111 9.56 3.38 14.87
N ASP A 112 8.37 3.76 14.48
CA ASP A 112 7.62 2.96 13.50
C ASP A 112 7.97 3.46 12.09
N LYS A 113 9.06 2.94 11.57
CA LYS A 113 9.61 3.43 10.32
C LYS A 113 8.89 2.85 9.12
N PRO A 114 8.98 3.50 7.96
CA PRO A 114 8.36 2.96 6.76
C PRO A 114 8.89 1.57 6.43
N VAL A 115 7.99 0.71 6.00
CA VAL A 115 8.36 -0.59 5.50
C VAL A 115 9.03 -0.38 4.15
N MET A 116 10.17 -0.99 3.94
CA MET A 116 10.95 -0.78 2.73
C MET A 116 10.90 -1.99 1.83
N GLU A 117 10.88 -1.74 0.54
CA GLU A 117 11.02 -2.80 -0.44
C GLU A 117 12.25 -2.42 -1.25
N GLY A 118 13.36 -3.05 -0.96
CA GLY A 118 14.64 -2.60 -1.47
C GLY A 118 15.01 -1.30 -0.80
N ASP A 119 15.28 -0.27 -1.58
CA ASP A 119 15.60 1.03 -1.05
C ASP A 119 14.44 2.03 -1.18
N LYS A 120 13.23 1.53 -1.42
CA LYS A 120 12.07 2.40 -1.57
C LYS A 120 11.01 2.06 -0.54
N PRO A 121 10.32 3.06 0.01
CA PRO A 121 9.24 2.77 0.94
C PRO A 121 8.02 2.19 0.22
N VAL A 122 7.28 1.38 0.95
CA VAL A 122 6.05 0.77 0.42
C VAL A 122 4.97 1.82 0.54
N MET A 123 4.58 2.42 -0.57
CA MET A 123 3.60 3.50 -0.55
C MET A 123 2.85 3.60 -1.86
N VAL A 124 1.74 4.30 -1.85
CA VAL A 124 0.95 4.54 -3.04
C VAL A 124 0.31 5.92 -2.93
N GLU A 125 0.26 6.63 -4.04
CA GLU A 125 -0.37 7.94 -4.08
C GLU A 125 -1.77 7.79 -4.65
N VAL A 126 -2.77 8.37 -3.99
CA VAL A 126 -4.15 8.30 -4.45
C VAL A 126 -4.79 9.67 -4.30
N LYS A 127 -5.87 9.89 -5.01
CA LYS A 127 -6.69 11.08 -4.84
C LYS A 127 -7.93 10.71 -4.06
N VAL A 128 -8.30 11.53 -3.10
CA VAL A 128 -9.50 11.27 -2.32
C VAL A 128 -10.70 11.90 -3.00
N GLU A 129 -11.80 11.21 -2.97
CA GLU A 129 -13.05 11.70 -3.58
C GLU A 129 -13.94 12.37 -2.58
#